data_02e6e3ce007917da445772acd7ce380f
#
_entry.id   02e6e3ce007917da445772acd7ce380f
#
_cell.length_a   1.000
_cell.length_b   1.000
_cell.length_c   1.000
_cell.angle_alpha   90.00
_cell.angle_beta   90.00
_cell.angle_gamma   90.00
#
_symmetry.space_group_name_H-M   'P 1'
#
loop_
_entity.id
_entity.type
_entity.pdbx_description
1 polymer ?
#
loop_
_entity_poly.entity_id
_entity_poly.type
_entity_poly.pdbx_seq_one_letter_code
_entity_poly.pdbx_strand_id
1 'polypeptide(L)'
;YIRSVSKEHDITDDFFKKHDIHIHIPEGAVPKDGPSAGITMATAIMSAVTGRKVRADLAMTGEITLRGRVLPIGGLKEKLLAAKNAGMKTVLVPAKNERDVEEISTEITKGLEIKFVTHMNEVLKEALV
;
A
#
# COMPACT_ATOMS: atom_id res chain seq x y z
N TYR A 1 -9.62 -9.86 -1.23
CA TYR A 1 -10.13 -8.48 -1.39
C TYR A 1 -10.44 -8.14 -2.85
N ILE A 2 -9.52 -8.37 -3.77
CA ILE A 2 -9.68 -7.99 -5.18
C ILE A 2 -10.92 -8.61 -5.80
N ARG A 3 -11.18 -9.90 -5.53
CA ARG A 3 -12.40 -10.57 -6.03
C ARG A 3 -13.68 -9.90 -5.49
N SER A 4 -13.66 -9.41 -4.24
CA SER A 4 -14.84 -8.80 -3.62
C SER A 4 -15.21 -7.45 -4.24
N VAL A 5 -14.24 -6.74 -4.84
CA VAL A 5 -14.46 -5.44 -5.49
C VAL A 5 -14.36 -5.52 -7.01
N SER A 6 -14.33 -6.73 -7.58
CA SER A 6 -14.11 -6.92 -9.01
C SER A 6 -15.11 -6.17 -9.89
N LYS A 7 -16.39 -6.14 -9.51
CA LYS A 7 -17.42 -5.45 -10.26
C LYS A 7 -17.24 -3.94 -10.27
N GLU A 8 -16.76 -3.37 -9.16
CA GLU A 8 -16.51 -1.93 -9.06
C GLU A 8 -15.36 -1.47 -9.95
N HIS A 9 -14.46 -2.39 -10.30
CA HIS A 9 -13.28 -2.10 -11.11
C HIS A 9 -13.33 -2.73 -12.50
N ASP A 10 -14.52 -3.14 -12.96
CA ASP A 10 -14.74 -3.74 -14.28
C ASP A 10 -13.92 -5.02 -14.52
N ILE A 11 -13.66 -5.76 -13.47
CA ILE A 11 -12.97 -7.05 -13.57
C ILE A 11 -14.03 -8.16 -13.67
N THR A 12 -14.00 -8.90 -14.75
CA THR A 12 -14.97 -9.98 -14.97
C THR A 12 -14.58 -11.27 -14.24
N ASP A 13 -15.57 -12.12 -13.94
CA ASP A 13 -15.32 -13.44 -13.35
C ASP A 13 -14.42 -14.29 -14.25
N ASP A 14 -14.52 -14.14 -15.58
CA ASP A 14 -13.67 -14.83 -16.54
C ASP A 14 -12.19 -14.51 -16.34
N PHE A 15 -11.87 -13.31 -15.89
CA PHE A 15 -10.48 -12.93 -15.60
C PHE A 15 -9.84 -13.92 -14.63
N PHE A 16 -10.50 -14.21 -13.52
CA PHE A 16 -9.97 -15.11 -12.49
C PHE A 16 -9.86 -16.55 -12.94
N LYS A 17 -10.67 -16.96 -13.93
CA LYS A 17 -10.60 -18.30 -14.52
C LYS A 17 -9.49 -18.46 -15.54
N LYS A 18 -9.18 -17.38 -16.27
CA LYS A 18 -8.23 -17.40 -17.39
C LYS A 18 -6.82 -16.98 -17.00
N HIS A 19 -6.65 -16.35 -15.85
CA HIS A 19 -5.37 -15.78 -15.42
C HIS A 19 -4.94 -16.29 -14.07
N ASP A 20 -3.67 -16.66 -13.99
CA ASP A 20 -2.99 -16.93 -12.73
C ASP A 20 -2.16 -15.69 -12.36
N ILE A 21 -2.16 -15.35 -11.08
CA ILE A 21 -1.39 -14.23 -10.59
C ILE A 21 -0.14 -14.75 -9.90
N HIS A 22 1.01 -14.32 -10.39
CA HIS A 22 2.30 -14.66 -9.81
C HIS A 22 2.91 -13.41 -9.15
N ILE A 23 3.31 -13.56 -7.90
CA ILE A 23 3.97 -12.49 -7.15
C ILE A 23 5.43 -12.86 -6.96
N HIS A 24 6.32 -11.98 -7.43
CA HIS A 24 7.75 -12.14 -7.22
C HIS A 24 8.25 -11.00 -6.34
N ILE A 25 8.88 -11.35 -5.23
CA ILE A 25 9.47 -10.39 -4.31
C ILE A 25 10.98 -10.59 -4.34
N PRO A 26 11.72 -9.69 -5.02
CA PRO A 26 13.18 -9.74 -5.00
C PRO A 26 13.67 -9.68 -3.55
N GLU A 27 14.71 -10.46 -3.24
CA GLU A 27 15.26 -10.55 -1.88
C GLU A 27 14.29 -11.13 -0.84
N GLY A 28 13.28 -11.90 -1.29
CA GLY A 28 12.31 -12.53 -0.40
C GLY A 28 12.92 -13.52 0.59
N ALA A 29 14.13 -13.97 0.36
CA ALA A 29 14.86 -14.83 1.30
C ALA A 29 15.44 -14.05 2.49
N VAL A 30 15.48 -12.73 2.41
CA VAL A 30 15.94 -11.89 3.53
C VAL A 30 14.80 -11.76 4.53
N PRO A 31 15.02 -12.15 5.81
CA PRO A 31 13.97 -12.02 6.82
C PRO A 31 13.52 -10.56 6.94
N LYS A 32 12.22 -10.36 6.81
CA LYS A 32 11.59 -9.05 7.01
C LYS A 32 10.44 -9.21 7.99
N ASP A 33 10.30 -8.22 8.85
CA ASP A 33 9.27 -8.25 9.87
C ASP A 33 7.89 -7.96 9.26
N GLY A 34 7.01 -8.94 9.38
CA GLY A 34 5.58 -8.77 9.29
C GLY A 34 4.98 -8.55 7.91
N PRO A 35 3.65 -8.47 7.88
CA PRO A 35 2.84 -8.38 6.66
C PRO A 35 2.57 -6.95 6.21
N SER A 36 3.44 -6.01 6.52
CA SER A 36 3.23 -4.57 6.25
C SER A 36 3.20 -4.19 4.77
N ALA A 37 3.50 -5.13 3.88
CA ALA A 37 3.43 -4.92 2.43
C ALA A 37 2.05 -5.24 1.83
N GLY A 38 1.06 -5.59 2.67
CA GLY A 38 -0.26 -6.03 2.18
C GLY A 38 -0.94 -5.02 1.26
N ILE A 39 -0.99 -3.74 1.63
CA ILE A 39 -1.62 -2.72 0.78
C ILE A 39 -0.83 -2.49 -0.50
N THR A 40 0.49 -2.58 -0.45
CA THR A 40 1.36 -2.45 -1.63
C THR A 40 1.10 -3.59 -2.61
N MET A 41 1.05 -4.82 -2.12
CA MET A 41 0.79 -5.98 -2.95
C MET A 41 -0.60 -5.93 -3.58
N ALA A 42 -1.62 -5.57 -2.81
CA ALA A 42 -2.98 -5.42 -3.34
C ALA A 42 -3.05 -4.33 -4.41
N THR A 43 -2.37 -3.20 -4.20
CA THR A 43 -2.30 -2.11 -5.18
C THR A 43 -1.61 -2.57 -6.46
N ALA A 44 -0.50 -3.29 -6.35
CA ALA A 44 0.24 -3.81 -7.50
C ALA A 44 -0.63 -4.77 -8.33
N ILE A 45 -1.35 -5.68 -7.66
CA ILE A 45 -2.25 -6.61 -8.33
C ILE A 45 -3.39 -5.86 -9.03
N MET A 46 -4.02 -4.89 -8.36
CA MET A 46 -5.08 -4.09 -8.97
C MET A 46 -4.57 -3.29 -10.16
N SER A 47 -3.38 -2.74 -10.08
CA SER A 47 -2.75 -2.04 -11.20
C SER A 47 -2.58 -2.98 -12.40
N ALA A 48 -2.07 -4.19 -12.18
CA ALA A 48 -1.86 -5.17 -13.23
C ALA A 48 -3.17 -5.64 -13.85
N VAL A 49 -4.18 -5.89 -13.02
CA VAL A 49 -5.47 -6.42 -13.46
C VAL A 49 -6.30 -5.36 -14.20
N THR A 50 -6.29 -4.13 -13.75
CA THR A 50 -7.09 -3.04 -14.34
C THR A 50 -6.37 -2.30 -15.46
N GLY A 51 -5.05 -2.47 -15.58
CA GLY A 51 -4.23 -1.71 -16.53
C GLY A 51 -3.99 -0.26 -16.11
N ARG A 52 -4.36 0.12 -14.90
CA ARG A 52 -4.14 1.48 -14.38
C ARG A 52 -2.77 1.58 -13.74
N LYS A 53 -2.12 2.71 -13.94
CA LYS A 53 -0.77 2.95 -13.41
C LYS A 53 -0.81 3.40 -11.96
N VAL A 54 0.24 3.05 -11.21
CA VAL A 54 0.44 3.54 -9.84
C VAL A 54 1.29 4.82 -9.89
N ARG A 55 0.96 5.79 -9.05
CA ARG A 55 1.74 7.03 -8.94
C ARG A 55 3.18 6.73 -8.56
N ALA A 56 4.13 7.37 -9.25
CA ALA A 56 5.56 7.13 -9.04
C ALA A 56 6.12 7.80 -7.77
N ASP A 57 5.48 8.86 -7.29
CA ASP A 57 5.92 9.65 -6.14
C ASP A 57 5.27 9.23 -4.82
N LEU A 58 4.62 8.08 -4.82
CA LEU A 58 3.83 7.57 -3.71
C LEU A 58 4.50 6.36 -3.07
N ALA A 59 4.63 6.37 -1.75
CA ALA A 59 4.99 5.20 -0.98
C ALA A 59 3.81 4.81 -0.09
N MET A 60 3.77 3.57 0.35
CA MET A 60 2.70 3.10 1.21
C MET A 60 3.17 1.96 2.10
N THR A 61 2.52 1.81 3.25
CA THR A 61 2.75 0.70 4.16
C THR A 61 1.45 0.38 4.90
N GLY A 62 1.22 -0.89 5.14
CA GLY A 62 0.03 -1.33 5.87
C GLY A 62 -0.26 -2.80 5.63
N GLU A 63 -0.81 -3.45 6.63
CA GLU A 63 -1.37 -4.78 6.53
C GLU A 63 -2.82 -4.67 6.08
N ILE A 64 -3.32 -5.65 5.33
CA ILE A 64 -4.68 -5.66 4.81
C ILE A 64 -5.42 -6.90 5.29
N THR A 65 -6.70 -6.74 5.68
CA THR A 65 -7.60 -7.85 5.95
C THR A 65 -8.28 -8.34 4.67
N LEU A 66 -8.94 -9.49 4.75
CA LEU A 66 -9.71 -10.03 3.62
C LEU A 66 -10.80 -9.08 3.13
N ARG A 67 -11.32 -8.21 3.99
CA ARG A 67 -12.35 -7.23 3.65
C ARG A 67 -11.77 -5.88 3.21
N GLY A 68 -10.46 -5.77 3.15
CA GLY A 68 -9.79 -4.55 2.69
C GLY A 68 -9.53 -3.51 3.77
N ARG A 69 -9.69 -3.86 5.05
CA ARG A 69 -9.33 -2.94 6.14
C ARG A 69 -7.84 -2.85 6.28
N VAL A 70 -7.34 -1.64 6.49
CA VAL A 70 -5.91 -1.39 6.70
C VAL A 70 -5.60 -1.45 8.19
N LEU A 71 -4.65 -2.30 8.56
CA LEU A 71 -4.25 -2.51 9.94
C LEU A 71 -2.94 -1.78 10.24
N PRO A 72 -2.71 -1.41 11.52
CA PRO A 72 -1.48 -0.71 11.92
C PRO A 72 -0.25 -1.60 11.75
N ILE A 73 0.91 -0.94 11.58
CA ILE A 73 2.19 -1.61 11.37
C ILE A 73 3.22 -1.14 12.41
N GLY A 74 4.32 -1.90 12.52
CA GLY A 74 5.49 -1.50 13.27
C GLY A 74 6.58 -0.91 12.38
N GLY A 75 7.58 -0.25 12.99
CA GLY A 75 8.73 0.28 12.27
C GLY A 75 8.43 1.45 11.34
N LEU A 76 7.43 2.25 11.67
CA LEU A 76 7.00 3.36 10.82
C LEU A 76 8.07 4.41 10.60
N LYS A 77 8.86 4.72 11.63
CA LYS A 77 9.93 5.73 11.54
C LYS A 77 10.93 5.39 10.44
N GLU A 78 11.40 4.16 10.40
CA GLU A 78 12.36 3.69 9.42
C GLU A 78 11.77 3.71 8.00
N LYS A 79 10.49 3.39 7.89
CA LYS A 79 9.79 3.39 6.60
C LYS A 79 9.59 4.80 6.06
N LEU A 80 9.25 5.76 6.92
CA LEU A 80 9.13 7.16 6.52
C LEU A 80 10.49 7.74 6.12
N LEU A 81 11.55 7.40 6.85
CA LEU A 81 12.88 7.84 6.51
C LEU A 81 13.32 7.28 5.15
N ALA A 82 13.05 6.01 4.88
CA ALA A 82 13.34 5.39 3.59
C ALA A 82 12.57 6.07 2.45
N ALA A 83 11.30 6.39 2.65
CA ALA A 83 10.49 7.09 1.66
C ALA A 83 11.04 8.49 1.37
N LYS A 84 11.42 9.21 2.40
CA LYS A 84 12.04 10.54 2.25
C LYS A 84 13.33 10.47 1.46
N ASN A 85 14.21 9.51 1.81
CA ASN A 85 15.50 9.34 1.13
C ASN A 85 15.32 8.89 -0.32
N ALA A 86 14.24 8.20 -0.64
CA ALA A 86 13.91 7.80 -2.01
C ALA A 86 13.27 8.92 -2.83
N GLY A 87 13.03 10.08 -2.25
CA GLY A 87 12.44 11.22 -2.94
C GLY A 87 10.94 11.13 -3.14
N MET A 88 10.25 10.31 -2.36
CA MET A 88 8.79 10.22 -2.40
C MET A 88 8.15 11.49 -1.86
N LYS A 89 7.01 11.87 -2.42
CA LYS A 89 6.26 13.07 -2.01
C LYS A 89 5.13 12.74 -1.06
N THR A 90 4.46 11.63 -1.28
CA THR A 90 3.29 11.20 -0.51
C THR A 90 3.52 9.82 0.07
N VAL A 91 3.08 9.62 1.31
CA VAL A 91 3.13 8.31 1.98
C VAL A 91 1.75 8.00 2.55
N LEU A 92 1.22 6.83 2.19
CA LEU A 92 -0.03 6.32 2.78
C LEU A 92 0.31 5.44 3.97
N VAL A 93 -0.26 5.76 5.12
CA VAL A 93 -0.03 5.01 6.36
C VAL A 93 -1.36 4.64 7.00
N PRO A 94 -1.41 3.55 7.80
CA PRO A 94 -2.64 3.20 8.50
C PRO A 94 -3.07 4.32 9.46
N ALA A 95 -4.36 4.62 9.48
CA ALA A 95 -4.88 5.66 10.37
C ALA A 95 -4.59 5.37 11.85
N LYS A 96 -4.53 4.10 12.22
CA LYS A 96 -4.21 3.71 13.61
C LYS A 96 -2.75 3.96 13.99
N ASN A 97 -1.90 4.30 13.03
CA ASN A 97 -0.51 4.71 13.29
C ASN A 97 -0.35 6.23 13.49
N GLU A 98 -1.43 6.98 13.58
CA GLU A 98 -1.38 8.44 13.72
C GLU A 98 -0.51 8.89 14.91
N ARG A 99 -0.61 8.22 16.05
CA ARG A 99 0.21 8.53 17.22
C ARG A 99 1.69 8.31 16.95
N ASP A 100 2.03 7.27 16.21
CA ASP A 100 3.42 6.99 15.85
C ASP A 100 3.99 8.11 15.00
N VAL A 101 3.21 8.66 14.08
CA VAL A 101 3.61 9.79 13.24
C VAL A 101 3.85 11.05 14.09
N GLU A 102 2.99 11.31 15.08
CA GLU A 102 3.14 12.46 15.97
C GLU A 102 4.43 12.40 16.80
N GLU A 103 4.90 11.20 17.13
CA GLU A 103 6.12 10.97 17.88
C GLU A 103 7.40 11.03 17.03
N ILE A 104 7.24 11.00 15.69
CA ILE A 104 8.39 11.03 14.78
C ILE A 104 8.89 12.48 14.62
N SER A 105 10.22 12.61 14.55
CA SER A 105 10.87 13.91 14.34
C SER A 105 10.30 14.65 13.12
N THR A 106 10.04 15.94 13.28
CA THR A 106 9.58 16.80 12.18
C THR A 106 10.57 16.86 11.03
N GLU A 107 11.86 16.63 11.29
CA GLU A 107 12.88 16.58 10.25
C GLU A 107 12.64 15.43 9.27
N ILE A 108 12.10 14.31 9.75
CA ILE A 108 11.77 13.15 8.92
C ILE A 108 10.48 13.39 8.15
N THR A 109 9.46 13.94 8.80
CA THR A 109 8.14 14.16 8.18
C THR A 109 8.08 15.39 7.29
N LYS A 110 9.00 16.33 7.47
CA LYS A 110 9.05 17.53 6.66
C LYS A 110 9.28 17.22 5.19
N GLY A 111 8.44 17.76 4.35
CA GLY A 111 8.50 17.50 2.90
C GLY A 111 7.76 16.25 2.45
N LEU A 112 7.21 15.48 3.39
CA LEU A 112 6.35 14.34 3.08
C LEU A 112 4.89 14.71 3.35
N GLU A 113 4.01 14.40 2.40
CA GLU A 113 2.57 14.46 2.61
C GLU A 113 2.13 13.10 3.15
N ILE A 114 1.80 13.04 4.44
CA ILE A 114 1.38 11.79 5.08
C ILE A 114 -0.14 11.74 5.09
N LYS A 115 -0.70 10.71 4.43
CA LYS A 115 -2.15 10.50 4.38
C LYS A 115 -2.50 9.23 5.14
N PHE A 116 -3.50 9.34 6.00
CA PHE A 116 -3.97 8.23 6.81
C PHE A 116 -5.09 7.50 6.09
N VAL A 117 -5.01 6.18 6.03
CA VAL A 117 -6.01 5.34 5.36
C VAL A 117 -6.53 4.26 6.30
N THR A 118 -7.82 3.96 6.18
CA THR A 118 -8.50 2.94 6.99
C THR A 118 -8.95 1.75 6.15
N HIS A 119 -9.09 1.94 4.85
CA HIS A 119 -9.58 0.92 3.93
C HIS A 119 -8.83 0.95 2.60
N MET A 120 -8.72 -0.22 1.98
CA MET A 120 -8.03 -0.37 0.70
C MET A 120 -8.63 0.49 -0.42
N ASN A 121 -9.94 0.77 -0.37
CA ASN A 121 -10.59 1.65 -1.34
C ASN A 121 -9.96 3.05 -1.35
N GLU A 122 -9.60 3.57 -0.18
CA GLU A 122 -8.92 4.86 -0.06
C GLU A 122 -7.51 4.80 -0.67
N VAL A 123 -6.80 3.69 -0.45
CA VAL A 123 -5.47 3.48 -1.01
C VAL A 123 -5.52 3.50 -2.54
N LEU A 124 -6.46 2.78 -3.13
CA LEU A 124 -6.60 2.71 -4.59
C LEU A 124 -6.94 4.07 -5.20
N LYS A 125 -7.78 4.85 -4.53
CA LYS A 125 -8.14 6.19 -4.96
C LYS A 125 -6.92 7.12 -5.06
N GLU A 126 -6.02 7.02 -4.08
CA GLU A 126 -4.82 7.84 -4.05
C GLU A 126 -3.72 7.31 -4.96
N ALA A 127 -3.61 6.01 -5.11
CA ALA A 127 -2.47 5.37 -5.76
C ALA A 127 -2.65 5.16 -7.26
N LEU A 128 -3.85 4.82 -7.71
CA LEU A 128 -4.10 4.52 -9.13
C LEU A 128 -4.49 5.78 -9.91
N VAL A 129 -3.88 5.94 -11.05
CA VAL A 129 -4.15 7.07 -11.96
C VAL A 129 -4.81 6.62 -13.26
#